data_0db251413617d9389b146ecf7719aad2
#
_entry.id   0db251413617d9389b146ecf7719aad2
#
_cell.length_a   1.000
_cell.length_b   1.000
_cell.length_c   1.000
_cell.angle_alpha   90.00
_cell.angle_beta   90.00
_cell.angle_gamma   90.00
#
_symmetry.space_group_name_H-M   'P 1'
#
loop_
_entity.id
_entity.type
_entity.pdbx_description
1 polymer ?
#
loop_
_entity_poly.entity_id
_entity_poly.type
_entity_poly.pdbx_seq_one_letter_code
_entity_poly.pdbx_strand_id
1 'polypeptide(L)'
;MEMEKESNMLTEEEPKYIISLKKRYRILYVVMFVLFLVCTMYFGVILFCAGTDTMIFGVGITVIFLLFLFCSLYGLTKKCERYKGKVVYSFFLAKREYNLSDIAFSNEKIEEFYKDYGDGNASSSWDKVTTFYNKQGEKLFKFGLAYDNVQLLVRDAKNTQRSISNQKKKN
;
A
#
# COMPACT_ATOMS: atom_id res chain seq x y z
N MET A 1 -42.29 16.47 4.76
CA MET A 1 -41.64 15.29 5.32
C MET A 1 -41.30 14.28 4.19
N GLU A 2 -40.87 14.80 3.05
CA GLU A 2 -40.50 14.01 1.86
C GLU A 2 -39.10 14.35 1.28
N MET A 3 -38.33 15.26 1.91
CA MET A 3 -37.04 15.70 1.44
C MET A 3 -35.83 14.99 2.08
N GLU A 4 -36.04 13.96 2.88
CA GLU A 4 -34.99 13.26 3.63
C GLU A 4 -34.66 11.85 3.07
N LYS A 5 -35.34 11.45 1.98
CA LYS A 5 -35.17 10.11 1.39
C LYS A 5 -34.26 10.08 0.16
N GLU A 6 -33.82 11.24 -0.35
CA GLU A 6 -32.97 11.30 -1.55
C GLU A 6 -31.44 11.24 -1.31
N SER A 7 -30.98 11.25 -0.06
CA SER A 7 -29.54 11.34 0.23
C SER A 7 -28.80 9.98 0.35
N ASN A 8 -29.49 8.85 0.22
CA ASN A 8 -28.89 7.52 0.46
C ASN A 8 -28.90 6.56 -0.73
N MET A 9 -29.18 7.02 -1.95
CA MET A 9 -28.82 6.27 -3.15
C MET A 9 -27.44 6.73 -3.67
N LEU A 10 -26.42 6.62 -2.83
CA LEU A 10 -25.07 6.43 -3.35
C LEU A 10 -25.08 5.04 -4.01
N THR A 11 -25.38 5.00 -5.30
CA THR A 11 -25.07 3.85 -6.15
C THR A 11 -23.61 3.53 -5.84
N GLU A 12 -23.34 2.43 -5.15
CA GLU A 12 -21.99 1.90 -4.99
C GLU A 12 -21.49 1.60 -6.39
N GLU A 13 -20.87 2.59 -7.04
CA GLU A 13 -20.20 2.37 -8.31
C GLU A 13 -19.16 1.28 -8.07
N GLU A 14 -19.32 0.16 -8.75
CA GLU A 14 -18.32 -0.90 -8.69
C GLU A 14 -16.98 -0.37 -9.21
N PRO A 15 -15.87 -0.68 -8.53
CA PRO A 15 -14.55 -0.28 -8.99
C PRO A 15 -14.22 -0.96 -10.32
N LYS A 16 -13.76 -0.20 -11.30
CA LYS A 16 -13.34 -0.71 -12.62
C LYS A 16 -12.25 -1.78 -12.49
N TYR A 17 -11.35 -1.60 -11.55
CA TYR A 17 -10.35 -2.58 -11.10
C TYR A 17 -9.79 -2.18 -9.74
N ILE A 18 -9.17 -3.17 -9.07
CA ILE A 18 -8.55 -3.00 -7.77
C ILE A 18 -7.06 -3.32 -7.90
N ILE A 19 -6.21 -2.43 -7.38
CA ILE A 19 -4.79 -2.67 -7.18
C ILE A 19 -4.64 -3.21 -5.77
N SER A 20 -4.19 -4.46 -5.65
CA SER A 20 -3.99 -5.13 -4.38
C SER A 20 -2.79 -6.06 -4.47
N LEU A 21 -2.33 -6.55 -3.32
CA LEU A 21 -1.27 -7.56 -3.29
C LEU A 21 -1.62 -8.79 -4.12
N LYS A 22 -0.68 -9.27 -4.92
CA LYS A 22 -0.76 -10.55 -5.63
C LYS A 22 -1.01 -11.68 -4.63
N LYS A 23 -1.79 -12.68 -5.04
CA LYS A 23 -2.22 -13.79 -4.18
C LYS A 23 -1.06 -14.42 -3.39
N ARG A 24 0.08 -14.70 -4.05
CA ARG A 24 1.28 -15.28 -3.41
C ARG A 24 1.85 -14.41 -2.28
N TYR A 25 1.95 -13.10 -2.50
CA TYR A 25 2.43 -12.17 -1.48
C TYR A 25 1.41 -11.98 -0.36
N ARG A 26 0.11 -11.97 -0.69
CA ARG A 26 -0.95 -11.91 0.32
C ARG A 26 -0.88 -13.10 1.28
N ILE A 27 -0.70 -14.33 0.75
CA ILE A 27 -0.52 -15.53 1.58
C ILE A 27 0.72 -15.37 2.48
N LEU A 28 1.85 -14.93 1.91
CA LEU A 28 3.08 -14.72 2.68
C LEU A 28 2.85 -13.71 3.83
N TYR A 29 2.22 -12.57 3.55
CA TYR A 29 1.93 -11.56 4.57
C TYR A 29 0.96 -12.08 5.66
N VAL A 30 -0.04 -12.89 5.28
CA VAL A 30 -0.94 -13.53 6.26
C VAL A 30 -0.18 -14.49 7.14
N VAL A 31 0.68 -15.35 6.58
CA VAL A 31 1.51 -16.28 7.33
C VAL A 31 2.43 -15.53 8.28
N MET A 32 3.11 -14.49 7.81
CA MET A 32 3.98 -13.65 8.64
C MET A 32 3.19 -12.95 9.75
N PHE A 33 2.00 -12.44 9.46
CA PHE A 33 1.13 -11.81 10.44
C PHE A 33 0.76 -12.79 11.57
N VAL A 34 0.31 -14.01 11.22
CA VAL A 34 -0.04 -15.04 12.20
C VAL A 34 1.17 -15.44 13.03
N LEU A 35 2.33 -15.64 12.39
CA LEU A 35 3.58 -15.99 13.07
C LEU A 35 3.96 -14.92 14.11
N PHE A 36 4.00 -13.65 13.70
CA PHE A 36 4.36 -12.55 14.59
C PHE A 36 3.32 -12.33 15.69
N LEU A 37 2.03 -12.57 15.41
CA LEU A 37 0.99 -12.52 16.43
C LEU A 37 1.23 -13.58 17.52
N VAL A 38 1.50 -14.84 17.14
CA VAL A 38 1.78 -15.92 18.06
C VAL A 38 3.04 -15.62 18.87
N CYS A 39 4.12 -15.18 18.21
CA CYS A 39 5.36 -14.79 18.91
C CYS A 39 5.12 -13.65 19.91
N THR A 40 4.36 -12.63 19.53
CA THR A 40 4.05 -11.50 20.41
C THR A 40 3.27 -11.96 21.65
N MET A 41 2.27 -12.84 21.46
CA MET A 41 1.52 -13.40 22.58
C MET A 41 2.40 -14.26 23.51
N TYR A 42 3.24 -15.11 22.93
CA TYR A 42 4.15 -15.99 23.68
C TYR A 42 5.13 -15.17 24.54
N PHE A 43 5.82 -14.20 23.93
CA PHE A 43 6.72 -13.32 24.65
C PHE A 43 6.03 -12.42 25.66
N GLY A 44 4.80 -11.98 25.36
CA GLY A 44 3.97 -11.22 26.31
C GLY A 44 3.66 -12.01 27.58
N VAL A 45 3.34 -13.31 27.45
CA VAL A 45 3.11 -14.20 28.59
C VAL A 45 4.40 -14.41 29.39
N ILE A 46 5.53 -14.65 28.71
CA ILE A 46 6.84 -14.78 29.38
C ILE A 46 7.18 -13.53 30.20
N LEU A 47 6.96 -12.34 29.62
CA LEU A 47 7.18 -11.07 30.31
C LEU A 47 6.33 -10.92 31.57
N PHE A 48 5.08 -11.38 31.50
CA PHE A 48 4.18 -11.32 32.65
C PHE A 48 4.63 -12.25 33.80
N CYS A 49 5.30 -13.39 33.44
CA CYS A 49 5.78 -14.39 34.41
C CYS A 49 7.24 -14.15 34.84
N ALA A 50 7.99 -13.28 34.15
CA ALA A 50 9.41 -13.07 34.38
C ALA A 50 9.70 -12.12 35.55
N GLY A 51 10.78 -12.37 36.28
CA GLY A 51 11.31 -11.41 37.25
C GLY A 51 11.90 -10.16 36.61
N THR A 52 12.15 -9.14 37.43
CA THR A 52 12.59 -7.79 37.00
C THR A 52 13.83 -7.75 36.08
N ASP A 53 14.77 -8.69 36.26
CA ASP A 53 16.07 -8.69 35.57
C ASP A 53 15.99 -9.08 34.09
N THR A 54 14.96 -9.86 33.71
CA THR A 54 14.73 -10.28 32.33
C THR A 54 13.73 -9.39 31.61
N MET A 55 13.09 -8.45 32.31
CA MET A 55 12.00 -7.63 31.80
C MET A 55 12.43 -6.70 30.65
N ILE A 56 13.63 -6.11 30.76
CA ILE A 56 14.14 -5.16 29.75
C ILE A 56 14.33 -5.83 28.38
N PHE A 57 14.95 -7.02 28.37
CA PHE A 57 15.16 -7.78 27.13
C PHE A 57 13.84 -8.26 26.53
N GLY A 58 12.92 -8.73 27.36
CA GLY A 58 11.62 -9.19 26.91
C GLY A 58 10.76 -8.07 26.33
N VAL A 59 10.77 -6.86 26.89
CA VAL A 59 10.10 -5.68 26.35
C VAL A 59 10.67 -5.34 24.98
N GLY A 60 12.00 -5.30 24.83
CA GLY A 60 12.65 -5.01 23.54
C GLY A 60 12.22 -5.98 22.44
N ILE A 61 12.23 -7.29 22.71
CA ILE A 61 11.81 -8.33 21.77
C ILE A 61 10.32 -8.16 21.40
N THR A 62 9.46 -7.92 22.38
CA THR A 62 8.01 -7.72 22.14
C THR A 62 7.75 -6.51 21.25
N VAL A 63 8.46 -5.40 21.47
CA VAL A 63 8.35 -4.19 20.62
C VAL A 63 8.76 -4.50 19.17
N ILE A 64 9.83 -5.27 18.97
CA ILE A 64 10.27 -5.67 17.62
C ILE A 64 9.18 -6.49 16.92
N PHE A 65 8.58 -7.48 17.58
CA PHE A 65 7.50 -8.28 17.00
C PHE A 65 6.27 -7.44 16.71
N LEU A 66 5.90 -6.49 17.55
CA LEU A 66 4.81 -5.54 17.29
C LEU A 66 5.09 -4.71 16.04
N LEU A 67 6.31 -4.22 15.84
CA LEU A 67 6.68 -3.49 14.62
C LEU A 67 6.51 -4.36 13.36
N PHE A 68 6.97 -5.62 13.39
CA PHE A 68 6.78 -6.53 12.27
C PHE A 68 5.31 -6.87 12.01
N LEU A 69 4.51 -7.00 13.06
CA LEU A 69 3.06 -7.20 12.96
C LEU A 69 2.39 -6.00 12.28
N PHE A 70 2.77 -4.77 12.66
CA PHE A 70 2.31 -3.55 12.02
C PHE A 70 2.71 -3.47 10.54
N CYS A 71 3.95 -3.81 10.20
CA CYS A 71 4.42 -3.85 8.82
C CYS A 71 3.64 -4.86 7.97
N SER A 72 3.34 -6.04 8.52
CA SER A 72 2.56 -7.08 7.86
C SER A 72 1.13 -6.61 7.62
N LEU A 73 0.49 -6.01 8.62
CA LEU A 73 -0.85 -5.46 8.53
C LEU A 73 -0.93 -4.30 7.51
N TYR A 74 0.08 -3.40 7.48
CA TYR A 74 0.17 -2.35 6.49
C TYR A 74 0.21 -2.91 5.06
N GLY A 75 1.02 -3.95 4.82
CA GLY A 75 1.09 -4.60 3.51
C GLY A 75 -0.25 -5.22 3.08
N LEU A 76 -0.97 -5.87 4.01
CA LEU A 76 -2.26 -6.51 3.74
C LEU A 76 -3.38 -5.51 3.46
N THR A 77 -3.40 -4.38 4.15
CA THR A 77 -4.49 -3.39 4.07
C THR A 77 -4.33 -2.39 2.94
N LYS A 78 -3.11 -2.26 2.41
CA LYS A 78 -2.80 -1.32 1.34
C LYS A 78 -3.45 -1.75 0.03
N LYS A 79 -4.38 -0.94 -0.48
CA LYS A 79 -5.08 -1.16 -1.76
C LYS A 79 -5.40 0.18 -2.44
N CYS A 80 -5.69 0.09 -3.73
CA CYS A 80 -6.16 1.24 -4.50
C CYS A 80 -7.28 0.80 -5.43
N GLU A 81 -8.42 1.46 -5.35
CA GLU A 81 -9.63 1.17 -6.11
C GLU A 81 -9.83 2.26 -7.16
N ARG A 82 -10.08 1.87 -8.40
CA ARG A 82 -10.29 2.78 -9.52
C ARG A 82 -11.77 2.85 -9.87
N TYR A 83 -12.36 4.02 -9.68
CA TYR A 83 -13.73 4.36 -10.07
C TYR A 83 -13.77 5.26 -11.32
N LYS A 84 -14.96 5.55 -11.85
CA LYS A 84 -15.12 6.50 -12.94
C LYS A 84 -14.72 7.92 -12.50
N GLY A 85 -13.59 8.41 -13.01
CA GLY A 85 -13.07 9.76 -12.69
C GLY A 85 -12.22 9.85 -11.41
N LYS A 86 -12.28 8.92 -10.48
CA LYS A 86 -11.56 8.99 -9.20
C LYS A 86 -10.80 7.70 -8.86
N VAL A 87 -9.82 7.86 -7.98
CA VAL A 87 -8.99 6.79 -7.44
C VAL A 87 -9.06 6.87 -5.92
N VAL A 88 -9.42 5.79 -5.26
CA VAL A 88 -9.47 5.69 -3.80
C VAL A 88 -8.30 4.86 -3.32
N TYR A 89 -7.38 5.49 -2.63
CA TYR A 89 -6.23 4.84 -2.00
C TYR A 89 -6.55 4.56 -0.54
N SER A 90 -6.44 3.30 -0.14
CA SER A 90 -6.72 2.85 1.22
C SER A 90 -5.48 2.21 1.83
N PHE A 91 -5.19 2.55 3.08
CA PHE A 91 -4.16 1.91 3.89
C PHE A 91 -4.57 1.96 5.35
N PHE A 92 -4.47 0.86 6.07
CA PHE A 92 -5.06 0.71 7.38
C PHE A 92 -6.55 1.11 7.37
N LEU A 93 -6.95 2.00 8.27
CA LEU A 93 -8.29 2.56 8.36
C LEU A 93 -8.44 3.87 7.57
N ALA A 94 -7.35 4.40 7.03
CA ALA A 94 -7.37 5.65 6.28
C ALA A 94 -7.75 5.40 4.81
N LYS A 95 -8.64 6.23 4.28
CA LYS A 95 -8.98 6.30 2.85
C LYS A 95 -8.71 7.70 2.35
N ARG A 96 -8.10 7.82 1.18
CA ARG A 96 -7.86 9.08 0.49
C ARG A 96 -8.35 8.98 -0.95
N GLU A 97 -9.17 9.94 -1.35
CA GLU A 97 -9.70 10.02 -2.71
C GLU A 97 -8.88 11.03 -3.51
N TYR A 98 -8.59 10.68 -4.75
CA TYR A 98 -7.89 11.53 -5.72
C TYR A 98 -8.68 11.53 -7.02
N ASN A 99 -8.89 12.70 -7.62
CA ASN A 99 -9.42 12.76 -8.97
C ASN A 99 -8.35 12.26 -9.96
N LEU A 100 -8.74 11.46 -10.92
CA LEU A 100 -7.80 10.93 -11.91
C LEU A 100 -7.13 12.05 -12.72
N SER A 101 -7.83 13.17 -12.93
CA SER A 101 -7.29 14.39 -13.56
C SER A 101 -6.13 15.02 -12.78
N ASP A 102 -6.07 14.79 -11.46
CA ASP A 102 -5.06 15.37 -10.58
C ASP A 102 -3.81 14.49 -10.47
N ILE A 103 -3.90 13.24 -10.91
CA ILE A 103 -2.74 12.35 -11.06
C ILE A 103 -2.02 12.71 -12.37
N ALA A 104 -1.02 13.59 -12.26
CA ALA A 104 -0.38 14.21 -13.42
C ALA A 104 0.54 13.24 -14.16
N PHE A 105 1.30 12.41 -13.44
CA PHE A 105 2.22 11.44 -14.04
C PHE A 105 2.55 10.32 -13.06
N SER A 106 3.06 9.24 -13.62
CA SER A 106 3.68 8.14 -12.88
C SER A 106 5.14 8.03 -13.27
N ASN A 107 6.00 7.81 -12.31
CA ASN A 107 7.42 7.56 -12.56
C ASN A 107 7.73 6.12 -12.19
N GLU A 108 8.33 5.36 -13.12
CA GLU A 108 8.85 4.05 -12.83
C GLU A 108 10.30 4.22 -12.42
N LYS A 109 10.58 4.00 -11.15
CA LYS A 109 11.94 3.99 -10.63
C LYS A 109 12.31 2.55 -10.28
N ILE A 110 13.45 2.12 -10.76
CA ILE A 110 14.04 0.84 -10.36
C ILE A 110 14.83 1.16 -9.09
N GLU A 111 14.37 0.64 -7.95
CA GLU A 111 15.13 0.72 -6.70
C GLU A 111 16.02 -0.52 -6.64
N GLU A 112 17.32 -0.31 -6.60
CA GLU A 112 18.30 -1.37 -6.45
C GLU A 112 18.48 -1.65 -4.95
N PHE A 113 18.22 -2.89 -4.56
CA PHE A 113 18.52 -3.36 -3.22
C PHE A 113 19.82 -4.17 -3.27
N TYR A 114 20.89 -3.60 -2.74
CA TYR A 114 22.12 -4.36 -2.49
C TYR A 114 21.91 -5.25 -1.26
N LYS A 115 21.96 -6.56 -1.46
CA LYS A 115 22.13 -7.52 -0.39
C LYS A 115 23.62 -7.91 -0.37
N ASP A 116 24.34 -7.35 0.58
CA ASP A 116 25.69 -7.82 0.90
C ASP A 116 25.55 -9.02 1.85
N TYR A 117 25.90 -10.19 1.35
CA TYR A 117 25.86 -11.42 2.15
C TYR A 117 27.15 -11.67 2.92
N GLY A 118 28.10 -10.73 2.94
CA GLY A 118 29.37 -10.88 3.66
C GLY A 118 30.39 -11.80 3.02
N ASP A 119 30.01 -12.57 2.00
CA ASP A 119 30.83 -13.58 1.34
C ASP A 119 31.44 -13.08 0.00
N GLY A 120 31.41 -11.78 -0.24
CA GLY A 120 31.84 -11.19 -1.50
C GLY A 120 30.88 -11.42 -2.67
N ASN A 121 29.76 -12.10 -2.46
CA ASN A 121 28.69 -12.29 -3.44
C ASN A 121 27.57 -11.28 -3.20
N ALA A 122 27.71 -10.08 -3.75
CA ALA A 122 26.62 -9.09 -3.78
C ALA A 122 25.57 -9.52 -4.82
N SER A 123 24.37 -9.88 -4.38
CA SER A 123 23.24 -10.04 -5.29
C SER A 123 22.43 -8.75 -5.30
N SER A 124 22.36 -8.06 -6.44
CA SER A 124 21.44 -6.94 -6.65
C SER A 124 20.07 -7.48 -7.02
N SER A 125 19.05 -7.19 -6.23
CA SER A 125 17.67 -7.42 -6.62
C SER A 125 17.05 -6.09 -7.06
N TRP A 126 16.52 -6.06 -8.28
CA TRP A 126 15.84 -4.90 -8.84
C TRP A 126 14.36 -4.96 -8.50
N ASP A 127 13.83 -3.96 -7.80
CA ASP A 127 12.38 -3.81 -7.62
C ASP A 127 11.88 -2.62 -8.45
N LYS A 128 10.92 -2.89 -9.33
CA LYS A 128 10.28 -1.87 -10.15
C LYS A 128 9.17 -1.22 -9.34
N VAL A 129 9.42 -0.01 -8.87
CA VAL A 129 8.46 0.77 -8.08
C VAL A 129 7.82 1.84 -8.96
N THR A 130 6.49 1.85 -9.01
CA THR A 130 5.72 2.90 -9.66
C THR A 130 5.23 3.90 -8.63
N THR A 131 5.64 5.15 -8.76
CA THR A 131 5.23 6.25 -7.89
C THR A 131 4.29 7.19 -8.64
N PHE A 132 3.17 7.52 -8.02
CA PHE A 132 2.19 8.46 -8.54
C PHE A 132 2.32 9.81 -7.83
N TYR A 133 2.15 10.88 -8.59
CA TYR A 133 2.33 12.26 -8.16
C TYR A 133 1.10 13.09 -8.51
N ASN A 134 0.87 14.18 -7.79
CA ASN A 134 -0.09 15.19 -8.17
C ASN A 134 0.50 16.16 -9.22
N LYS A 135 -0.30 17.13 -9.66
CA LYS A 135 0.14 18.18 -10.60
C LYS A 135 1.25 19.08 -10.06
N GLN A 136 1.38 19.18 -8.75
CA GLN A 136 2.41 19.95 -8.06
C GLN A 136 3.71 19.17 -7.90
N GLY A 137 3.76 17.90 -8.31
CA GLY A 137 4.91 17.02 -8.17
C GLY A 137 5.02 16.36 -6.79
N GLU A 138 4.02 16.52 -5.93
CA GLU A 138 3.99 15.87 -4.62
C GLU A 138 3.62 14.39 -4.78
N LYS A 139 4.31 13.54 -4.02
CA LYS A 139 4.09 12.10 -4.03
C LYS A 139 2.77 11.74 -3.36
N LEU A 140 1.91 11.05 -4.08
CA LEU A 140 0.63 10.58 -3.57
C LEU A 140 0.76 9.18 -2.95
N PHE A 141 1.18 8.21 -3.74
CA PHE A 141 1.36 6.81 -3.31
C PHE A 141 2.33 6.07 -4.23
N LYS A 142 2.82 4.92 -3.78
CA LYS A 142 3.70 4.05 -4.56
C LYS A 142 3.30 2.58 -4.46
N PHE A 143 3.54 1.83 -5.54
CA PHE A 143 3.34 0.39 -5.61
C PHE A 143 4.57 -0.28 -6.23
N GLY A 144 5.03 -1.39 -5.63
CA GLY A 144 6.08 -2.25 -6.18
C GLY A 144 5.52 -3.43 -6.99
N LEU A 145 6.40 -4.32 -7.43
CA LEU A 145 6.05 -5.52 -8.24
C LEU A 145 5.11 -6.50 -7.53
N ALA A 146 4.99 -6.41 -6.20
CA ALA A 146 4.10 -7.25 -5.42
C ALA A 146 2.61 -6.97 -5.63
N TYR A 147 2.26 -5.88 -6.32
CA TYR A 147 0.89 -5.46 -6.55
C TYR A 147 0.43 -5.77 -7.98
N ASP A 148 -0.84 -6.20 -8.11
CA ASP A 148 -1.49 -6.41 -9.42
C ASP A 148 -2.08 -5.09 -9.94
N ASN A 149 -2.33 -5.04 -11.25
CA ASN A 149 -3.05 -3.97 -11.95
C ASN A 149 -2.43 -2.56 -11.91
N VAL A 150 -1.20 -2.40 -11.38
CA VAL A 150 -0.52 -1.09 -11.31
C VAL A 150 -0.37 -0.46 -12.69
N GLN A 151 -0.03 -1.27 -13.72
CA GLN A 151 0.13 -0.80 -15.10
C GLN A 151 -1.18 -0.28 -15.72
N LEU A 152 -2.33 -0.80 -15.27
CA LEU A 152 -3.62 -0.28 -15.72
C LEU A 152 -3.84 1.16 -15.24
N LEU A 153 -3.46 1.46 -13.98
CA LEU A 153 -3.56 2.82 -13.46
C LEU A 153 -2.59 3.78 -14.14
N VAL A 154 -1.35 3.34 -14.44
CA VAL A 154 -0.38 4.10 -15.23
C VAL A 154 -0.97 4.47 -16.60
N ARG A 155 -1.56 3.50 -17.30
CA ARG A 155 -2.19 3.70 -18.60
C ARG A 155 -3.37 4.68 -18.52
N ASP A 156 -4.24 4.51 -17.53
CA ASP A 156 -5.41 5.36 -17.34
C ASP A 156 -4.99 6.82 -17.02
N ALA A 157 -3.99 7.02 -16.15
CA ALA A 157 -3.43 8.33 -15.85
C ALA A 157 -2.85 9.01 -17.11
N LYS A 158 -2.04 8.29 -17.90
CA LYS A 158 -1.48 8.79 -19.16
C LYS A 158 -2.56 9.17 -20.19
N ASN A 159 -3.60 8.35 -20.33
CA ASN A 159 -4.69 8.61 -21.25
C ASN A 159 -5.50 9.85 -20.86
N THR A 160 -5.76 10.04 -19.56
CA THR A 160 -6.45 11.22 -19.05
C THR A 160 -5.64 12.48 -19.29
N GLN A 161 -4.32 12.47 -19.06
CA GLN A 161 -3.44 13.61 -19.37
C GLN A 161 -3.45 13.98 -20.86
N ARG A 162 -3.37 12.98 -21.75
CA ARG A 162 -3.44 13.19 -23.20
C ARG A 162 -4.77 13.81 -23.62
N SER A 163 -5.88 13.35 -23.06
CA SER A 163 -7.21 13.90 -23.33
C SER A 163 -7.30 15.38 -22.93
N ILE A 164 -6.81 15.73 -21.73
CA ILE A 164 -6.79 17.13 -21.24
C ILE A 164 -5.89 18.02 -22.13
N SER A 165 -4.71 17.51 -22.51
CA SER A 165 -3.78 18.23 -23.39
C SER A 165 -4.38 18.51 -24.78
N ASN A 166 -5.12 17.54 -25.34
CA ASN A 166 -5.77 17.69 -26.65
C ASN A 166 -6.96 18.66 -26.60
N GLN A 167 -7.68 18.72 -25.49
CA GLN A 167 -8.76 19.71 -25.32
C GLN A 167 -8.20 21.12 -25.22
N LYS A 168 -7.09 21.36 -24.54
CA LYS A 168 -6.43 22.67 -24.44
C LYS A 168 -5.86 23.19 -25.77
N LYS A 169 -5.59 22.31 -26.74
CA LYS A 169 -5.11 22.69 -28.07
C LYS A 169 -6.24 23.05 -29.04
N LYS A 170 -7.49 22.71 -28.71
CA LYS A 170 -8.66 22.98 -29.57
C LYS A 170 -9.41 24.24 -29.17
N ASN A 171 -9.12 24.75 -27.99
CA ASN A 171 -9.63 26.07 -27.51
C ASN A 171 -8.51 27.10 -27.59
#